data_d67e1bc62026967236192664c49bedec
#
_entry.id   d67e1bc62026967236192664c49bedec
#
_cell.length_a   1.000
_cell.length_b   1.000
_cell.length_c   1.000
_cell.angle_alpha   90.00
_cell.angle_beta   90.00
_cell.angle_gamma   90.00
#
_symmetry.space_group_name_H-M   'P 1'
#
loop_
_entity.id
_entity.type
_entity.pdbx_description
1 polymer ?
#
loop_
_entity_poly.entity_id
_entity_poly.type
_entity_poly.pdbx_seq_one_letter_code
_entity_poly.pdbx_strand_id
1 'polypeptide(L)'
;MAGRENDSPIAAAEPLVDLTAASTGAAAAEVPPELLAQSLGQYLRAWLQRIRSGDSGVLPVLLGIIVVAIAFQIANGKFLSPQNLVNLFEQSTIYMLLAMAEIFALLLGEIDLSVGLVMGLGAVLVAEMIQPGGLGLPWWVAIILTLLLCSFVGLVQGSMVARLKMPSFIVTLGGLLILEGVCIIVLGGSLVGIGNSHYNNEVVIYDLFYGKFSPLVSWILLAVVVVGGAGWVWFRDSQRRRSGLVAPPASLTLLKILVATAAGVIVVAVCNVNRAHFGTIVGLPYLIPIVLVVMVGWTMLLQRTRFGRYVYAIGGNPEAARRAGISLPKIRTWGFVLASLTAGIAGVLFASWQVSITTNVIKDANQYVLLAVAAAVIGGTSLFGGRGKTLHGVLGGLVIGSIYNGLFLLGVPAEWIDVVVALVLLAAGTIDVLSRRGAQPRA
;
A
#
# COMPACT_ATOMS: atom_id res chain seq x y z
N MET A 1 -69.88 62.87 18.96
CA MET A 1 -69.03 62.56 20.10
C MET A 1 -67.98 61.54 19.71
N ALA A 2 -66.76 62.09 19.67
CA ALA A 2 -65.45 61.42 19.92
C ALA A 2 -65.13 60.07 19.28
N GLY A 3 -64.43 60.08 18.28
CA GLY A 3 -63.23 59.58 17.70
C GLY A 3 -62.19 58.98 18.66
N ARG A 4 -61.70 57.83 18.31
CA ARG A 4 -60.38 57.34 18.74
C ARG A 4 -59.69 56.72 17.49
N GLU A 5 -58.76 57.47 16.98
CA GLU A 5 -57.70 56.98 16.12
C GLU A 5 -56.89 55.94 16.87
N ASN A 6 -56.61 54.82 16.24
CA ASN A 6 -55.77 53.76 16.74
C ASN A 6 -54.50 53.71 15.85
N ASP A 7 -53.50 54.48 16.27
CA ASP A 7 -52.15 54.40 15.71
C ASP A 7 -51.49 53.10 16.15
N SER A 8 -51.34 52.16 15.24
CA SER A 8 -50.43 51.00 15.43
C SER A 8 -49.04 51.37 14.89
N PRO A 9 -47.95 51.18 15.67
CA PRO A 9 -46.61 51.48 15.21
C PRO A 9 -46.16 50.44 14.17
N ILE A 10 -45.65 51.02 13.05
CA ILE A 10 -44.97 50.29 11.96
C ILE A 10 -43.83 49.48 12.59
N ALA A 11 -43.92 48.13 12.46
CA ALA A 11 -42.84 47.22 12.82
C ALA A 11 -41.56 47.57 12.06
N ALA A 12 -40.50 47.80 12.80
CA ALA A 12 -39.18 48.05 12.28
C ALA A 12 -38.74 46.84 11.43
N ALA A 13 -38.34 47.10 10.19
CA ALA A 13 -37.77 46.10 9.30
C ALA A 13 -36.52 45.51 9.94
N GLU A 14 -36.51 44.19 10.11
CA GLU A 14 -35.30 43.44 10.46
C GLU A 14 -34.18 43.74 9.44
N PRO A 15 -32.93 43.93 9.89
CA PRO A 15 -31.84 44.18 8.96
C PRO A 15 -31.66 42.94 8.07
N LEU A 16 -31.67 43.16 6.77
CA LEU A 16 -31.32 42.16 5.76
C LEU A 16 -29.98 41.50 6.18
N VAL A 17 -30.06 40.23 6.51
CA VAL A 17 -28.87 39.40 6.78
C VAL A 17 -27.98 39.46 5.53
N ASP A 18 -26.82 40.06 5.69
CA ASP A 18 -25.83 40.21 4.62
C ASP A 18 -25.30 38.80 4.22
N LEU A 19 -25.90 38.24 3.17
CA LEU A 19 -25.54 36.96 2.59
C LEU A 19 -24.12 36.95 1.99
N THR A 20 -23.45 38.08 1.94
CA THR A 20 -22.08 38.17 1.45
C THR A 20 -21.05 37.77 2.54
N ALA A 21 -21.41 37.86 3.82
CA ALA A 21 -20.56 37.44 4.91
C ALA A 21 -20.51 35.91 5.12
N ALA A 22 -21.51 35.17 4.62
CA ALA A 22 -21.55 33.71 4.75
C ALA A 22 -20.71 32.97 3.67
N SER A 23 -20.24 33.68 2.64
CA SER A 23 -19.47 33.06 1.55
C SER A 23 -17.95 33.06 1.73
N THR A 24 -17.41 33.66 2.81
CA THR A 24 -15.96 33.73 3.07
C THR A 24 -15.41 32.62 3.96
N GLY A 25 -16.26 31.68 4.41
CA GLY A 25 -15.86 30.61 5.32
C GLY A 25 -15.55 29.25 4.66
N ALA A 26 -15.86 29.05 3.39
CA ALA A 26 -15.40 27.90 2.64
C ALA A 26 -14.03 28.26 2.03
N ALA A 27 -12.94 27.89 2.71
CA ALA A 27 -11.61 27.97 2.13
C ALA A 27 -11.67 27.26 0.76
N ALA A 28 -11.72 28.02 -0.32
CA ALA A 28 -11.57 27.49 -1.66
C ALA A 28 -10.28 26.67 -1.64
N ALA A 29 -10.36 25.38 -1.96
CA ALA A 29 -9.19 24.51 -1.96
C ALA A 29 -8.15 25.16 -2.87
N GLU A 30 -7.15 25.81 -2.28
CA GLU A 30 -6.10 26.51 -3.02
C GLU A 30 -5.45 25.49 -3.94
N VAL A 31 -5.47 25.82 -5.22
CA VAL A 31 -4.81 25.00 -6.24
C VAL A 31 -3.32 24.95 -5.87
N PRO A 32 -2.73 23.76 -5.65
CA PRO A 32 -1.33 23.67 -5.27
C PRO A 32 -0.43 24.50 -6.20
N PRO A 33 0.45 25.37 -5.67
CA PRO A 33 1.28 26.30 -6.46
C PRO A 33 2.08 25.58 -7.56
N GLU A 34 2.40 24.33 -7.34
CA GLU A 34 3.09 23.48 -8.30
C GLU A 34 2.29 23.22 -9.58
N LEU A 35 0.96 23.18 -9.49
CA LEU A 35 0.09 22.99 -10.65
C LEU A 35 -0.08 24.28 -11.47
N LEU A 36 0.20 25.43 -10.87
CA LEU A 36 0.17 26.73 -11.53
C LEU A 36 1.52 27.08 -12.18
N ALA A 37 2.56 26.30 -11.92
CA ALA A 37 3.90 26.53 -12.46
C ALA A 37 3.93 26.36 -13.98
N GLN A 38 4.34 27.39 -14.68
CA GLN A 38 4.49 27.40 -16.14
C GLN A 38 5.90 26.96 -16.62
N SER A 39 6.86 26.88 -15.69
CA SER A 39 8.22 26.47 -15.97
C SER A 39 8.76 25.50 -14.93
N LEU A 40 9.80 24.69 -15.30
CA LEU A 40 10.50 23.80 -14.38
C LEU A 40 11.06 24.53 -13.15
N GLY A 41 11.60 25.75 -13.34
CA GLY A 41 12.14 26.54 -12.25
C GLY A 41 11.09 26.98 -11.24
N GLN A 42 9.90 27.39 -11.72
CA GLN A 42 8.76 27.71 -10.84
C GLN A 42 8.25 26.48 -10.11
N TYR A 43 8.17 25.33 -10.80
CA TYR A 43 7.77 24.07 -10.20
C TYR A 43 8.72 23.65 -9.07
N LEU A 44 10.04 23.71 -9.30
CA LEU A 44 11.04 23.37 -8.29
C LEU A 44 10.98 24.31 -7.07
N ARG A 45 10.77 25.61 -7.28
CA ARG A 45 10.60 26.56 -6.17
C ARG A 45 9.34 26.28 -5.35
N ALA A 46 8.21 26.06 -6.03
CA ALA A 46 6.95 25.72 -5.37
C ALA A 46 7.06 24.38 -4.60
N TRP A 47 7.73 23.40 -5.18
CA TRP A 47 8.00 22.10 -4.54
C TRP A 47 8.91 22.26 -3.30
N LEU A 48 9.97 23.05 -3.37
CA LEU A 48 10.84 23.36 -2.23
C LEU A 48 10.08 24.10 -1.12
N GLN A 49 9.20 25.05 -1.48
CA GLN A 49 8.34 25.73 -0.51
C GLN A 49 7.42 24.77 0.21
N ARG A 50 6.81 23.83 -0.54
CA ARG A 50 5.94 22.78 0.00
C ARG A 50 6.68 21.86 0.98
N ILE A 51 7.91 21.47 0.66
CA ILE A 51 8.75 20.70 1.61
C ILE A 51 9.00 21.49 2.89
N ARG A 52 9.33 22.79 2.76
CA ARG A 52 9.58 23.68 3.91
C ARG A 52 8.32 23.92 4.76
N SER A 53 7.11 23.85 4.16
CA SER A 53 5.84 23.95 4.88
C SER A 53 5.41 22.66 5.57
N GLY A 54 6.24 21.59 5.52
CA GLY A 54 5.98 20.32 6.21
C GLY A 54 5.23 19.26 5.39
N ASP A 55 4.79 19.56 4.15
CA ASP A 55 4.18 18.57 3.25
C ASP A 55 5.23 17.98 2.30
N SER A 56 6.09 17.14 2.86
CA SER A 56 7.22 16.51 2.14
C SER A 56 6.83 15.26 1.32
N GLY A 57 5.59 14.78 1.44
CA GLY A 57 5.08 13.64 0.67
C GLY A 57 5.89 12.36 0.91
N VAL A 58 6.40 11.74 -0.17
CA VAL A 58 7.21 10.50 -0.11
C VAL A 58 8.72 10.76 0.09
N LEU A 59 9.15 12.02 0.08
CA LEU A 59 10.58 12.37 0.11
C LEU A 59 11.32 11.86 1.36
N PRO A 60 10.75 11.95 2.60
CA PRO A 60 11.42 11.42 3.78
C PRO A 60 11.70 9.92 3.69
N VAL A 61 10.76 9.16 3.11
CA VAL A 61 10.90 7.70 2.94
C VAL A 61 11.99 7.39 1.93
N LEU A 62 12.03 8.11 0.80
CA LEU A 62 13.08 7.94 -0.20
C LEU A 62 14.47 8.27 0.37
N LEU A 63 14.57 9.36 1.15
CA LEU A 63 15.81 9.69 1.86
C LEU A 63 16.19 8.60 2.87
N GLY A 64 15.21 8.06 3.60
CA GLY A 64 15.41 6.93 4.52
C GLY A 64 15.97 5.70 3.79
N ILE A 65 15.40 5.33 2.64
CA ILE A 65 15.90 4.22 1.81
C ILE A 65 17.36 4.48 1.38
N ILE A 66 17.67 5.70 0.94
CA ILE A 66 19.03 6.06 0.52
C ILE A 66 20.00 5.96 1.69
N VAL A 67 19.63 6.48 2.88
CA VAL A 67 20.46 6.42 4.09
C VAL A 67 20.70 4.95 4.49
N VAL A 68 19.65 4.14 4.51
CA VAL A 68 19.75 2.70 4.81
C VAL A 68 20.66 2.00 3.79
N ALA A 69 20.48 2.28 2.49
CA ALA A 69 21.31 1.69 1.44
C ALA A 69 22.79 2.08 1.57
N ILE A 70 23.09 3.34 1.88
CA ILE A 70 24.47 3.82 2.10
C ILE A 70 25.05 3.16 3.33
N ALA A 71 24.32 3.13 4.45
CA ALA A 71 24.79 2.54 5.69
C ALA A 71 25.15 1.05 5.53
N PHE A 72 24.25 0.26 4.92
CA PHE A 72 24.53 -1.14 4.68
C PHE A 72 25.60 -1.38 3.62
N GLN A 73 25.70 -0.52 2.60
CA GLN A 73 26.77 -0.65 1.59
C GLN A 73 28.15 -0.37 2.19
N ILE A 74 28.26 0.57 3.15
CA ILE A 74 29.51 0.83 3.89
C ILE A 74 29.84 -0.34 4.81
N ALA A 75 28.82 -0.88 5.52
CA ALA A 75 28.99 -2.00 6.44
C ALA A 75 29.29 -3.33 5.71
N ASN A 76 28.71 -3.54 4.53
CA ASN A 76 28.92 -4.71 3.68
C ASN A 76 28.87 -4.33 2.20
N GLY A 77 30.03 -4.33 1.54
CA GLY A 77 30.17 -3.92 0.15
C GLY A 77 29.33 -4.72 -0.87
N LYS A 78 28.65 -5.80 -0.44
CA LYS A 78 27.78 -6.61 -1.28
C LYS A 78 26.32 -6.14 -1.28
N PHE A 79 25.93 -5.18 -0.42
CA PHE A 79 24.54 -4.77 -0.25
C PHE A 79 23.91 -4.26 -1.57
N LEU A 80 24.62 -3.43 -2.33
CA LEU A 80 24.16 -2.94 -3.65
C LEU A 80 24.55 -3.84 -4.83
N SER A 81 25.03 -5.07 -4.58
CA SER A 81 25.29 -6.00 -5.68
C SER A 81 23.98 -6.40 -6.39
N PRO A 82 24.00 -6.65 -7.71
CA PRO A 82 22.81 -7.07 -8.46
C PRO A 82 22.10 -8.28 -7.87
N GLN A 83 22.87 -9.26 -7.37
CA GLN A 83 22.33 -10.43 -6.70
C GLN A 83 21.55 -10.05 -5.45
N ASN A 84 22.12 -9.20 -4.59
CA ASN A 84 21.45 -8.83 -3.33
C ASN A 84 20.26 -7.88 -3.58
N LEU A 85 20.34 -6.96 -4.55
CA LEU A 85 19.21 -6.08 -4.88
C LEU A 85 17.99 -6.86 -5.35
N VAL A 86 18.17 -7.92 -6.12
CA VAL A 86 17.06 -8.79 -6.53
C VAL A 86 16.52 -9.57 -5.35
N ASN A 87 17.38 -10.19 -4.54
CA ASN A 87 16.99 -10.91 -3.32
C ASN A 87 16.24 -9.98 -2.34
N LEU A 88 16.73 -8.76 -2.17
CA LEU A 88 16.09 -7.75 -1.33
C LEU A 88 14.68 -7.43 -1.83
N PHE A 89 14.49 -7.26 -3.13
CA PHE A 89 13.17 -7.02 -3.70
C PHE A 89 12.25 -8.23 -3.52
N GLU A 90 12.75 -9.44 -3.80
CA GLU A 90 12.01 -10.70 -3.61
C GLU A 90 11.52 -10.83 -2.16
N GLN A 91 12.42 -10.66 -1.17
CA GLN A 91 12.08 -10.68 0.26
C GLN A 91 11.12 -9.56 0.67
N SER A 92 11.30 -8.35 0.12
CA SER A 92 10.45 -7.19 0.41
C SER A 92 9.04 -7.33 -0.13
N THR A 93 8.80 -8.20 -1.11
CA THR A 93 7.51 -8.33 -1.80
C THR A 93 6.37 -8.63 -0.83
N ILE A 94 6.58 -9.51 0.14
CA ILE A 94 5.56 -9.86 1.15
C ILE A 94 5.24 -8.64 2.02
N TYR A 95 6.25 -7.92 2.50
CA TYR A 95 6.05 -6.69 3.28
C TYR A 95 5.34 -5.60 2.47
N MET A 96 5.66 -5.45 1.17
CA MET A 96 4.99 -4.49 0.28
C MET A 96 3.51 -4.80 0.13
N LEU A 97 3.15 -6.07 -0.11
CA LEU A 97 1.76 -6.50 -0.29
C LEU A 97 0.97 -6.36 1.00
N LEU A 98 1.51 -6.78 2.13
CA LEU A 98 0.86 -6.65 3.42
C LEU A 98 0.70 -5.19 3.83
N ALA A 99 1.70 -4.35 3.58
CA ALA A 99 1.56 -2.91 3.79
C ALA A 99 0.49 -2.29 2.88
N MET A 100 0.36 -2.73 1.62
CA MET A 100 -0.73 -2.30 0.74
C MET A 100 -2.09 -2.80 1.23
N ALA A 101 -2.17 -3.97 1.84
CA ALA A 101 -3.38 -4.47 2.49
C ALA A 101 -3.78 -3.57 3.66
N GLU A 102 -2.83 -3.29 4.54
CA GLU A 102 -3.04 -2.47 5.75
C GLU A 102 -3.46 -1.03 5.42
N ILE A 103 -3.02 -0.47 4.30
CA ILE A 103 -3.40 0.88 3.86
C ILE A 103 -4.93 1.04 3.77
N PHE A 104 -5.68 0.00 3.37
CA PHE A 104 -7.14 0.10 3.28
C PHE A 104 -7.79 0.28 4.66
N ALA A 105 -7.31 -0.40 5.68
CA ALA A 105 -7.76 -0.23 7.05
C ALA A 105 -7.32 1.13 7.61
N LEU A 106 -6.03 1.46 7.50
CA LEU A 106 -5.47 2.71 8.01
C LEU A 106 -6.10 3.95 7.39
N LEU A 107 -6.39 3.95 6.09
CA LEU A 107 -7.07 5.08 5.44
C LEU A 107 -8.46 5.36 6.04
N LEU A 108 -9.15 4.35 6.54
CA LEU A 108 -10.44 4.47 7.22
C LEU A 108 -10.32 4.84 8.70
N GLY A 109 -9.09 4.92 9.24
CA GLY A 109 -8.82 5.13 10.65
C GLY A 109 -9.02 3.86 11.49
N GLU A 110 -8.96 2.68 10.86
CA GLU A 110 -9.05 1.36 11.49
C GLU A 110 -7.68 0.68 11.46
N ILE A 111 -7.47 -0.31 12.32
CA ILE A 111 -6.25 -1.13 12.35
C ILE A 111 -6.68 -2.59 12.15
N ASP A 112 -6.03 -3.29 11.22
CA ASP A 112 -6.29 -4.71 10.95
C ASP A 112 -5.13 -5.58 11.47
N LEU A 113 -5.30 -6.11 12.68
CA LEU A 113 -4.32 -7.01 13.29
C LEU A 113 -4.41 -8.44 12.78
N SER A 114 -5.26 -8.74 11.80
CA SER A 114 -5.40 -10.09 11.25
C SER A 114 -4.69 -10.30 9.92
N VAL A 115 -4.20 -9.23 9.27
CA VAL A 115 -3.68 -9.24 7.90
C VAL A 115 -2.56 -10.28 7.67
N GLY A 116 -1.67 -10.50 8.65
CA GLY A 116 -0.62 -11.53 8.59
C GLY A 116 -1.19 -12.95 8.63
N LEU A 117 -2.22 -13.19 9.44
CA LEU A 117 -2.88 -14.51 9.51
C LEU A 117 -3.85 -14.75 8.36
N VAL A 118 -4.42 -13.71 7.74
CA VAL A 118 -5.13 -13.84 6.47
C VAL A 118 -4.15 -14.25 5.37
N MET A 119 -2.93 -13.71 5.36
CA MET A 119 -1.84 -14.20 4.51
C MET A 119 -1.52 -15.67 4.81
N GLY A 120 -1.35 -16.03 6.09
CA GLY A 120 -1.11 -17.42 6.53
C GLY A 120 -2.23 -18.36 6.06
N LEU A 121 -3.49 -17.96 6.22
CA LEU A 121 -4.64 -18.72 5.71
C LEU A 121 -4.56 -18.89 4.19
N GLY A 122 -4.25 -17.83 3.46
CA GLY A 122 -4.07 -17.90 2.00
C GLY A 122 -3.00 -18.89 1.60
N ALA A 123 -1.89 -18.93 2.35
CA ALA A 123 -0.81 -19.88 2.10
C ALA A 123 -1.25 -21.34 2.36
N VAL A 124 -1.92 -21.60 3.48
CA VAL A 124 -2.45 -22.94 3.80
C VAL A 124 -3.46 -23.39 2.76
N LEU A 125 -4.43 -22.53 2.42
CA LEU A 125 -5.49 -22.89 1.48
C LEU A 125 -4.95 -23.23 0.09
N VAL A 126 -4.08 -22.38 -0.47
CA VAL A 126 -3.55 -22.67 -1.82
C VAL A 126 -2.70 -23.92 -1.82
N ALA A 127 -1.89 -24.13 -0.76
CA ALA A 127 -1.05 -25.32 -0.64
C ALA A 127 -1.88 -26.61 -0.56
N GLU A 128 -2.86 -26.68 0.33
CA GLU A 128 -3.73 -27.85 0.51
C GLU A 128 -4.60 -28.13 -0.74
N MET A 129 -5.08 -27.06 -1.41
CA MET A 129 -5.95 -27.23 -2.59
C MET A 129 -5.21 -27.81 -3.79
N ILE A 130 -3.90 -27.53 -3.96
CA ILE A 130 -3.14 -28.03 -5.12
C ILE A 130 -2.53 -29.42 -4.88
N GLN A 131 -2.41 -29.87 -3.62
CA GLN A 131 -1.82 -31.16 -3.29
C GLN A 131 -2.62 -32.33 -3.83
N PRO A 132 -1.96 -33.36 -4.43
CA PRO A 132 -2.63 -34.58 -4.89
C PRO A 132 -3.27 -35.38 -3.77
N GLY A 133 -2.70 -35.33 -2.57
CA GLY A 133 -3.25 -35.93 -1.35
C GLY A 133 -4.36 -35.10 -0.69
N GLY A 134 -4.53 -33.84 -1.10
CA GLY A 134 -5.58 -32.94 -0.68
C GLY A 134 -6.72 -32.92 -1.70
N LEU A 135 -7.08 -31.72 -2.19
CA LEU A 135 -8.15 -31.56 -3.18
C LEU A 135 -7.71 -31.76 -4.64
N GLY A 136 -6.40 -31.70 -4.92
CA GLY A 136 -5.83 -31.87 -6.26
C GLY A 136 -6.35 -30.88 -7.32
N LEU A 137 -6.77 -29.67 -6.89
CA LEU A 137 -7.39 -28.71 -7.79
C LEU A 137 -6.36 -28.09 -8.75
N PRO A 138 -6.77 -27.67 -9.95
CA PRO A 138 -5.95 -26.87 -10.83
C PRO A 138 -5.50 -25.59 -10.12
N TRP A 139 -4.24 -25.19 -10.33
CA TRP A 139 -3.62 -24.01 -9.66
C TRP A 139 -4.46 -22.74 -9.73
N TRP A 140 -5.09 -22.45 -10.87
CA TRP A 140 -5.91 -21.25 -11.04
C TRP A 140 -7.21 -21.31 -10.24
N VAL A 141 -7.84 -22.52 -10.08
CA VAL A 141 -9.01 -22.71 -9.21
C VAL A 141 -8.61 -22.49 -7.76
N ALA A 142 -7.48 -23.09 -7.34
CA ALA A 142 -6.97 -22.95 -5.99
C ALA A 142 -6.70 -21.48 -5.63
N ILE A 143 -6.06 -20.70 -6.53
CA ILE A 143 -5.84 -19.27 -6.32
C ILE A 143 -7.18 -18.53 -6.19
N ILE A 144 -8.13 -18.72 -7.11
CA ILE A 144 -9.41 -18.01 -7.08
C ILE A 144 -10.16 -18.30 -5.77
N LEU A 145 -10.28 -19.58 -5.40
CA LEU A 145 -10.96 -19.98 -4.17
C LEU A 145 -10.26 -19.42 -2.93
N THR A 146 -8.93 -19.46 -2.87
CA THR A 146 -8.14 -18.86 -1.80
C THR A 146 -8.45 -17.36 -1.66
N LEU A 147 -8.43 -16.60 -2.75
CA LEU A 147 -8.71 -15.17 -2.73
C LEU A 147 -10.16 -14.87 -2.32
N LEU A 148 -11.12 -15.68 -2.74
CA LEU A 148 -12.52 -15.55 -2.34
C LEU A 148 -12.70 -15.84 -0.83
N LEU A 149 -12.05 -16.88 -0.30
CA LEU A 149 -12.12 -17.24 1.13
C LEU A 149 -11.42 -16.18 1.99
N CYS A 150 -10.25 -15.68 1.60
CA CYS A 150 -9.61 -14.55 2.28
C CYS A 150 -10.50 -13.29 2.25
N SER A 151 -11.11 -12.98 1.10
CA SER A 151 -12.04 -11.85 0.98
C SER A 151 -13.29 -12.02 1.86
N PHE A 152 -13.77 -13.25 2.02
CA PHE A 152 -14.88 -13.57 2.92
C PHE A 152 -14.52 -13.31 4.39
N VAL A 153 -13.29 -13.62 4.82
CA VAL A 153 -12.81 -13.23 6.16
C VAL A 153 -12.91 -11.73 6.33
N GLY A 154 -12.43 -10.93 5.36
CA GLY A 154 -12.56 -9.47 5.39
C GLY A 154 -14.01 -8.99 5.41
N LEU A 155 -14.91 -9.67 4.71
CA LEU A 155 -16.33 -9.36 4.72
C LEU A 155 -16.94 -9.57 6.11
N VAL A 156 -16.60 -10.67 6.78
CA VAL A 156 -17.07 -10.97 8.14
C VAL A 156 -16.54 -9.92 9.13
N GLN A 157 -15.23 -9.75 9.19
CA GLN A 157 -14.58 -8.80 10.11
C GLN A 157 -15.04 -7.36 9.85
N GLY A 158 -15.03 -6.93 8.58
CA GLY A 158 -15.49 -5.60 8.21
C GLY A 158 -16.97 -5.36 8.51
N SER A 159 -17.82 -6.41 8.42
CA SER A 159 -19.23 -6.30 8.81
C SER A 159 -19.39 -6.17 10.34
N MET A 160 -18.58 -6.89 11.13
CA MET A 160 -18.58 -6.75 12.59
C MET A 160 -18.15 -5.34 13.02
N VAL A 161 -17.05 -4.83 12.46
CA VAL A 161 -16.58 -3.47 12.75
C VAL A 161 -17.62 -2.42 12.32
N ALA A 162 -18.13 -2.55 11.10
CA ALA A 162 -18.92 -1.48 10.49
C ALA A 162 -20.40 -1.48 10.92
N ARG A 163 -21.02 -2.66 11.13
CA ARG A 163 -22.45 -2.79 11.44
C ARG A 163 -22.70 -3.00 12.92
N LEU A 164 -21.90 -3.85 13.60
CA LEU A 164 -22.01 -4.06 15.05
C LEU A 164 -21.28 -2.95 15.84
N LYS A 165 -20.56 -2.06 15.13
CA LYS A 165 -19.79 -0.94 15.72
C LYS A 165 -18.75 -1.42 16.75
N MET A 166 -18.22 -2.60 16.57
CA MET A 166 -17.13 -3.13 17.40
C MET A 166 -15.82 -2.42 17.08
N PRO A 167 -14.97 -2.15 18.05
CA PRO A 167 -13.62 -1.64 17.79
C PRO A 167 -12.85 -2.59 16.88
N SER A 168 -12.22 -2.05 15.83
CA SER A 168 -11.53 -2.87 14.81
C SER A 168 -10.44 -3.75 15.40
N PHE A 169 -9.65 -3.23 16.35
CA PHE A 169 -8.58 -3.99 16.98
C PHE A 169 -9.10 -5.23 17.74
N ILE A 170 -10.30 -5.18 18.36
CA ILE A 170 -10.89 -6.33 19.05
C ILE A 170 -11.30 -7.40 18.03
N VAL A 171 -11.97 -6.96 16.95
CA VAL A 171 -12.46 -7.89 15.90
C VAL A 171 -11.28 -8.56 15.20
N THR A 172 -10.27 -7.78 14.84
CA THR A 172 -9.12 -8.30 14.08
C THR A 172 -8.15 -9.10 14.95
N LEU A 173 -8.00 -8.74 16.24
CA LEU A 173 -7.23 -9.56 17.20
C LEU A 173 -7.93 -10.90 17.46
N GLY A 174 -9.25 -10.89 17.65
CA GLY A 174 -10.04 -12.13 17.75
C GLY A 174 -9.93 -12.95 16.44
N GLY A 175 -10.01 -12.26 15.30
CA GLY A 175 -9.81 -12.86 13.98
C GLY A 175 -8.43 -13.50 13.80
N LEU A 176 -7.38 -12.81 14.25
CA LEU A 176 -6.01 -13.34 14.25
C LEU A 176 -5.94 -14.70 14.96
N LEU A 177 -6.43 -14.78 16.20
CA LEU A 177 -6.40 -16.02 17.00
C LEU A 177 -7.25 -17.14 16.36
N ILE A 178 -8.44 -16.79 15.83
CA ILE A 178 -9.29 -17.74 15.10
C ILE A 178 -8.59 -18.27 13.86
N LEU A 179 -7.98 -17.40 13.06
CA LEU A 179 -7.31 -17.77 11.82
C LEU A 179 -6.07 -18.63 12.10
N GLU A 180 -5.29 -18.31 13.13
CA GLU A 180 -4.17 -19.16 13.56
C GLU A 180 -4.66 -20.57 13.89
N GLY A 181 -5.68 -20.69 14.72
CA GLY A 181 -6.28 -21.98 15.09
C GLY A 181 -6.81 -22.73 13.86
N VAL A 182 -7.53 -22.04 12.96
CA VAL A 182 -8.06 -22.64 11.72
C VAL A 182 -6.93 -23.15 10.83
N CYS A 183 -5.87 -22.37 10.62
CA CYS A 183 -4.71 -22.81 9.83
C CYS A 183 -4.05 -24.07 10.42
N ILE A 184 -3.87 -24.13 11.75
CA ILE A 184 -3.26 -25.29 12.42
C ILE A 184 -4.17 -26.52 12.31
N ILE A 185 -5.50 -26.34 12.43
CA ILE A 185 -6.47 -27.44 12.29
C ILE A 185 -6.45 -27.98 10.84
N VAL A 186 -6.45 -27.10 9.84
CA VAL A 186 -6.44 -27.49 8.41
C VAL A 186 -5.15 -28.26 8.09
N LEU A 187 -3.99 -27.80 8.58
CA LEU A 187 -2.71 -28.51 8.40
C LEU A 187 -2.66 -29.86 9.13
N GLY A 188 -3.48 -30.08 10.18
CA GLY A 188 -3.51 -31.33 10.93
C GLY A 188 -2.17 -31.76 11.51
N GLY A 189 -1.23 -30.83 11.74
CA GLY A 189 0.14 -31.10 12.18
C GLY A 189 1.05 -31.59 11.06
N SER A 190 0.58 -31.66 9.83
CA SER A 190 1.34 -32.10 8.66
C SER A 190 2.21 -30.98 8.09
N LEU A 191 3.21 -31.35 7.29
CA LEU A 191 3.95 -30.46 6.42
C LEU A 191 3.35 -30.56 5.03
N VAL A 192 2.96 -29.42 4.46
CA VAL A 192 2.46 -29.33 3.09
C VAL A 192 3.54 -28.70 2.21
N GLY A 193 4.17 -29.51 1.37
CA GLY A 193 5.26 -29.07 0.49
C GLY A 193 4.71 -28.50 -0.82
N ILE A 194 5.36 -27.47 -1.35
CA ILE A 194 5.12 -26.88 -2.67
C ILE A 194 6.42 -26.95 -3.46
N GLY A 195 6.38 -27.38 -4.72
CA GLY A 195 7.59 -27.43 -5.55
C GLY A 195 8.06 -28.83 -5.87
N ASN A 196 7.21 -29.82 -5.65
CA ASN A 196 7.46 -31.16 -6.17
C ASN A 196 7.32 -31.15 -7.71
N SER A 197 8.45 -31.26 -8.41
CA SER A 197 8.53 -31.19 -9.88
C SER A 197 7.69 -32.21 -10.65
N HIS A 198 7.06 -33.16 -9.96
CA HIS A 198 6.20 -34.20 -10.57
C HIS A 198 4.76 -33.69 -10.83
N TYR A 199 4.36 -32.53 -10.25
CA TYR A 199 3.00 -32.04 -10.38
C TYR A 199 2.99 -30.61 -10.94
N ASN A 200 2.41 -30.44 -12.13
CA ASN A 200 2.35 -29.14 -12.84
C ASN A 200 1.73 -28.01 -11.99
N ASN A 201 0.76 -28.32 -11.13
CA ASN A 201 0.09 -27.32 -10.29
C ASN A 201 1.07 -26.74 -9.25
N GLU A 202 1.90 -27.57 -8.64
CA GLU A 202 2.90 -27.13 -7.67
C GLU A 202 4.00 -26.29 -8.31
N VAL A 203 4.46 -26.71 -9.51
CA VAL A 203 5.46 -25.97 -10.29
C VAL A 203 5.01 -24.54 -10.58
N VAL A 204 3.75 -24.36 -11.01
CA VAL A 204 3.21 -23.02 -11.30
C VAL A 204 3.17 -22.14 -10.05
N ILE A 205 2.71 -22.69 -8.90
CA ILE A 205 2.71 -21.92 -7.65
C ILE A 205 4.13 -21.59 -7.21
N TYR A 206 5.06 -22.55 -7.27
CA TYR A 206 6.47 -22.33 -6.98
C TYR A 206 7.08 -21.23 -7.86
N ASP A 207 6.78 -21.25 -9.15
CA ASP A 207 7.29 -20.26 -10.12
C ASP A 207 6.73 -18.85 -9.91
N LEU A 208 5.61 -18.67 -9.21
CA LEU A 208 5.12 -17.33 -8.89
C LEU A 208 6.16 -16.51 -8.11
N PHE A 209 6.94 -17.13 -7.24
CA PHE A 209 7.99 -16.46 -6.48
C PHE A 209 9.37 -16.61 -7.12
N TYR A 210 9.74 -17.81 -7.52
CA TYR A 210 11.09 -18.12 -8.01
C TYR A 210 11.27 -17.98 -9.51
N GLY A 211 10.16 -17.92 -10.26
CA GLY A 211 10.17 -17.80 -11.72
C GLY A 211 10.67 -16.44 -12.21
N LYS A 212 11.27 -16.47 -13.38
CA LYS A 212 11.88 -15.29 -14.01
C LYS A 212 11.56 -15.28 -15.51
N PHE A 213 11.26 -14.09 -16.02
CA PHE A 213 11.16 -13.89 -17.46
C PHE A 213 12.56 -13.95 -18.10
N SER A 214 12.63 -14.45 -19.33
CA SER A 214 13.88 -14.37 -20.09
C SER A 214 14.32 -12.91 -20.27
N PRO A 215 15.62 -12.65 -20.50
CA PRO A 215 16.12 -11.29 -20.71
C PRO A 215 15.37 -10.52 -21.80
N LEU A 216 15.06 -11.19 -22.93
CA LEU A 216 14.31 -10.59 -24.04
C LEU A 216 12.90 -10.17 -23.59
N VAL A 217 12.17 -11.08 -22.92
CA VAL A 217 10.81 -10.80 -22.42
C VAL A 217 10.84 -9.68 -21.38
N SER A 218 11.88 -9.61 -20.53
CA SER A 218 12.05 -8.54 -19.54
C SER A 218 12.12 -7.16 -20.20
N TRP A 219 12.87 -7.02 -21.28
CA TRP A 219 12.97 -5.77 -22.05
C TRP A 219 11.67 -5.44 -22.80
N ILE A 220 10.98 -6.44 -23.35
CA ILE A 220 9.68 -6.26 -24.01
C ILE A 220 8.64 -5.78 -22.99
N LEU A 221 8.57 -6.39 -21.81
CA LEU A 221 7.66 -5.97 -20.74
C LEU A 221 7.93 -4.52 -20.32
N LEU A 222 9.20 -4.15 -20.13
CA LEU A 222 9.57 -2.77 -19.84
C LEU A 222 9.10 -1.83 -20.96
N ALA A 223 9.34 -2.17 -22.22
CA ALA A 223 8.91 -1.35 -23.35
C ALA A 223 7.39 -1.16 -23.35
N VAL A 224 6.61 -2.21 -23.13
CA VAL A 224 5.14 -2.15 -23.05
C VAL A 224 4.68 -1.25 -21.90
N VAL A 225 5.27 -1.40 -20.70
CA VAL A 225 4.93 -0.59 -19.52
C VAL A 225 5.31 0.89 -19.73
N VAL A 226 6.49 1.14 -20.31
CA VAL A 226 6.97 2.51 -20.59
C VAL A 226 6.12 3.15 -21.68
N VAL A 227 5.91 2.49 -22.81
CA VAL A 227 5.11 3.06 -23.92
C VAL A 227 3.65 3.26 -23.48
N GLY A 228 3.05 2.29 -22.82
CA GLY A 228 1.68 2.40 -22.30
C GLY A 228 1.54 3.48 -21.23
N GLY A 229 2.44 3.50 -20.25
CA GLY A 229 2.45 4.49 -19.16
C GLY A 229 2.78 5.90 -19.63
N ALA A 230 3.82 6.05 -20.44
CA ALA A 230 4.21 7.33 -21.05
C ALA A 230 3.10 7.86 -21.96
N GLY A 231 2.56 7.00 -22.82
CA GLY A 231 1.43 7.35 -23.70
C GLY A 231 0.23 7.82 -22.92
N TRP A 232 -0.14 7.10 -21.85
CA TRP A 232 -1.25 7.50 -20.97
C TRP A 232 -1.01 8.84 -20.28
N VAL A 233 0.16 9.04 -19.67
CA VAL A 233 0.49 10.29 -18.96
C VAL A 233 0.54 11.46 -19.94
N TRP A 234 1.19 11.27 -21.09
CA TRP A 234 1.29 12.29 -22.14
C TRP A 234 -0.09 12.67 -22.69
N PHE A 235 -0.91 11.69 -23.05
CA PHE A 235 -2.26 11.91 -23.60
C PHE A 235 -3.14 12.67 -22.59
N ARG A 236 -3.16 12.22 -21.33
CA ARG A 236 -3.93 12.87 -20.27
C ARG A 236 -3.51 14.33 -20.05
N ASP A 237 -2.21 14.58 -19.91
CA ASP A 237 -1.70 15.92 -19.62
C ASP A 237 -1.84 16.85 -20.86
N SER A 238 -1.72 16.29 -22.06
CA SER A 238 -1.95 17.01 -23.33
C SER A 238 -3.42 17.38 -23.50
N GLN A 239 -4.35 16.47 -23.21
CA GLN A 239 -5.79 16.80 -23.25
C GLN A 239 -6.13 17.91 -22.25
N ARG A 240 -5.61 17.85 -21.02
CA ARG A 240 -5.82 18.90 -20.02
C ARG A 240 -5.33 20.27 -20.51
N ARG A 241 -4.13 20.30 -21.10
CA ARG A 241 -3.57 21.53 -21.69
C ARG A 241 -4.45 22.09 -22.82
N ARG A 242 -4.94 21.21 -23.72
CA ARG A 242 -5.82 21.60 -24.82
C ARG A 242 -7.18 22.13 -24.37
N SER A 243 -7.69 21.59 -23.25
CA SER A 243 -8.97 22.01 -22.67
C SER A 243 -8.86 23.23 -21.75
N GLY A 244 -7.71 23.91 -21.68
CA GLY A 244 -7.51 25.07 -20.80
C GLY A 244 -7.53 24.74 -19.30
N LEU A 245 -7.49 23.44 -18.93
CA LEU A 245 -7.45 23.01 -17.55
C LEU A 245 -6.03 23.12 -16.99
N VAL A 246 -5.93 23.30 -15.67
CA VAL A 246 -4.65 23.29 -14.96
C VAL A 246 -3.93 21.97 -15.23
N ALA A 247 -2.77 22.04 -15.86
CA ALA A 247 -1.95 20.90 -16.25
C ALA A 247 -0.46 21.24 -16.14
N PRO A 248 0.38 20.23 -15.79
CA PRO A 248 1.83 20.44 -15.74
C PRO A 248 2.38 20.85 -17.12
N PRO A 249 3.45 21.68 -17.17
CA PRO A 249 4.12 22.00 -18.42
C PRO A 249 4.64 20.74 -19.11
N ALA A 250 4.73 20.77 -20.46
CA ALA A 250 5.15 19.60 -21.24
C ALA A 250 6.54 19.08 -20.84
N SER A 251 7.45 19.99 -20.49
CA SER A 251 8.81 19.66 -19.99
C SER A 251 8.77 18.84 -18.71
N LEU A 252 7.86 19.13 -17.78
CA LEU A 252 7.71 18.36 -16.56
C LEU A 252 7.09 16.98 -16.82
N THR A 253 6.11 16.90 -17.72
CA THR A 253 5.54 15.60 -18.12
C THR A 253 6.62 14.72 -18.74
N LEU A 254 7.46 15.29 -19.63
CA LEU A 254 8.58 14.58 -20.25
C LEU A 254 9.62 14.14 -19.21
N LEU A 255 9.98 15.02 -18.27
CA LEU A 255 10.91 14.68 -17.20
C LEU A 255 10.41 13.50 -16.35
N LYS A 256 9.13 13.48 -15.99
CA LYS A 256 8.53 12.35 -15.25
C LYS A 256 8.61 11.04 -16.02
N ILE A 257 8.33 11.08 -17.32
CA ILE A 257 8.44 9.91 -18.20
C ILE A 257 9.90 9.45 -18.28
N LEU A 258 10.86 10.36 -18.48
CA LEU A 258 12.28 10.02 -18.56
C LEU A 258 12.80 9.40 -17.26
N VAL A 259 12.46 9.98 -16.12
CA VAL A 259 12.86 9.44 -14.80
C VAL A 259 12.26 8.05 -14.56
N ALA A 260 10.97 7.85 -14.85
CA ALA A 260 10.34 6.55 -14.73
C ALA A 260 10.94 5.50 -15.67
N THR A 261 11.24 5.90 -16.92
CA THR A 261 11.90 5.03 -17.90
C THR A 261 13.30 4.66 -17.44
N ALA A 262 14.11 5.63 -16.99
CA ALA A 262 15.46 5.39 -16.49
C ALA A 262 15.45 4.42 -15.29
N ALA A 263 14.52 4.61 -14.34
CA ALA A 263 14.35 3.70 -13.21
C ALA A 263 13.99 2.27 -13.68
N GLY A 264 13.07 2.13 -14.63
CA GLY A 264 12.70 0.84 -15.20
C GLY A 264 13.88 0.17 -15.94
N VAL A 265 14.65 0.94 -16.71
CA VAL A 265 15.86 0.44 -17.40
C VAL A 265 16.89 -0.06 -16.39
N ILE A 266 17.13 0.68 -15.30
CA ILE A 266 18.07 0.26 -14.25
C ILE A 266 17.59 -1.06 -13.62
N VAL A 267 16.30 -1.17 -13.27
CA VAL A 267 15.75 -2.40 -12.67
C VAL A 267 15.93 -3.59 -13.61
N VAL A 268 15.55 -3.47 -14.89
CA VAL A 268 15.68 -4.58 -15.84
C VAL A 268 17.14 -4.91 -16.13
N ALA A 269 18.02 -3.91 -16.22
CA ALA A 269 19.45 -4.12 -16.40
C ALA A 269 20.05 -4.90 -15.22
N VAL A 270 19.74 -4.51 -13.97
CA VAL A 270 20.19 -5.21 -12.75
C VAL A 270 19.65 -6.65 -12.72
N CYS A 271 18.37 -6.86 -13.07
CA CYS A 271 17.78 -8.20 -13.11
C CYS A 271 18.42 -9.11 -14.20
N ASN A 272 18.95 -8.54 -15.27
CA ASN A 272 19.57 -9.28 -16.38
C ASN A 272 21.09 -9.52 -16.20
N VAL A 273 21.71 -9.00 -15.15
CA VAL A 273 23.06 -9.43 -14.75
C VAL A 273 23.01 -10.88 -14.30
N ASN A 274 24.00 -11.69 -14.68
CA ASN A 274 24.09 -13.06 -14.16
C ASN A 274 24.40 -13.03 -12.67
N ARG A 275 23.53 -13.63 -11.88
CA ARG A 275 23.56 -13.65 -10.41
C ARG A 275 24.00 -15.00 -9.82
N ALA A 276 24.26 -15.99 -10.68
CA ALA A 276 24.67 -17.30 -10.23
C ALA A 276 26.20 -17.38 -10.04
N HIS A 277 26.64 -18.11 -9.03
CA HIS A 277 28.03 -18.51 -8.90
C HIS A 277 28.38 -19.63 -9.89
N PHE A 278 27.43 -20.51 -10.19
CA PHE A 278 27.53 -21.58 -11.18
C PHE A 278 26.29 -21.55 -12.08
N GLY A 279 26.47 -21.64 -13.39
CA GLY A 279 25.37 -21.55 -14.36
C GLY A 279 24.92 -20.12 -14.65
N THR A 280 23.66 -19.93 -15.01
CA THR A 280 23.08 -18.63 -15.36
C THR A 280 21.76 -18.41 -14.63
N ILE A 281 21.70 -17.37 -13.81
CA ILE A 281 20.44 -16.85 -13.22
C ILE A 281 20.28 -15.41 -13.68
N VAL A 282 19.45 -15.22 -14.68
CA VAL A 282 19.17 -13.91 -15.31
C VAL A 282 17.67 -13.72 -15.48
N GLY A 283 17.26 -12.47 -15.67
CA GLY A 283 15.88 -12.14 -15.99
C GLY A 283 15.09 -11.50 -14.84
N LEU A 284 13.97 -10.91 -15.22
CA LEU A 284 13.07 -10.18 -14.33
C LEU A 284 12.23 -11.15 -13.50
N PRO A 285 12.27 -11.12 -12.14
CA PRO A 285 11.38 -11.93 -11.31
C PRO A 285 9.91 -11.66 -11.60
N TYR A 286 9.06 -12.69 -11.59
CA TYR A 286 7.60 -12.54 -11.76
C TYR A 286 6.96 -11.67 -10.69
N LEU A 287 7.60 -11.54 -9.54
CA LEU A 287 7.14 -10.70 -8.43
C LEU A 287 7.05 -9.21 -8.81
N ILE A 288 7.97 -8.70 -9.65
CA ILE A 288 8.00 -7.28 -10.02
C ILE A 288 6.72 -6.85 -10.74
N PRO A 289 6.30 -7.50 -11.85
CA PRO A 289 5.03 -7.16 -12.47
C PRO A 289 3.81 -7.47 -11.57
N ILE A 290 3.84 -8.49 -10.71
CA ILE A 290 2.75 -8.77 -9.77
C ILE A 290 2.56 -7.59 -8.81
N VAL A 291 3.61 -7.16 -8.12
CA VAL A 291 3.55 -5.99 -7.22
C VAL A 291 3.11 -4.73 -7.96
N LEU A 292 3.62 -4.52 -9.17
CA LEU A 292 3.25 -3.36 -10.00
C LEU A 292 1.76 -3.38 -10.36
N VAL A 293 1.22 -4.52 -10.79
CA VAL A 293 -0.22 -4.68 -11.11
C VAL A 293 -1.09 -4.41 -9.90
N VAL A 294 -0.76 -4.98 -8.74
CA VAL A 294 -1.48 -4.73 -7.49
C VAL A 294 -1.40 -3.25 -7.11
N MET A 295 -0.22 -2.64 -7.12
CA MET A 295 -0.01 -1.23 -6.81
C MET A 295 -0.81 -0.31 -7.74
N VAL A 296 -0.76 -0.56 -9.05
CA VAL A 296 -1.49 0.25 -10.04
C VAL A 296 -2.99 0.06 -9.89
N GLY A 297 -3.47 -1.17 -9.72
CA GLY A 297 -4.87 -1.50 -9.51
C GLY A 297 -5.46 -0.77 -8.30
N TRP A 298 -4.78 -0.84 -7.16
CA TRP A 298 -5.20 -0.15 -5.93
C TRP A 298 -5.05 1.37 -6.03
N THR A 299 -4.03 1.85 -6.71
CA THR A 299 -3.89 3.29 -6.99
C THR A 299 -5.05 3.81 -7.83
N MET A 300 -5.44 3.07 -8.88
CA MET A 300 -6.60 3.42 -9.71
C MET A 300 -7.90 3.39 -8.88
N LEU A 301 -8.10 2.36 -8.07
CA LEU A 301 -9.26 2.22 -7.21
C LEU A 301 -9.36 3.40 -6.22
N LEU A 302 -8.28 3.71 -5.50
CA LEU A 302 -8.28 4.75 -4.48
C LEU A 302 -8.31 6.16 -5.06
N GLN A 303 -7.62 6.44 -6.17
CA GLN A 303 -7.47 7.81 -6.68
C GLN A 303 -8.47 8.17 -7.79
N ARG A 304 -9.12 7.19 -8.45
CA ARG A 304 -9.96 7.44 -9.63
C ARG A 304 -11.42 7.10 -9.44
N THR A 305 -11.78 6.29 -8.43
CA THR A 305 -13.16 5.84 -8.23
C THR A 305 -13.90 6.65 -7.16
N ARG A 306 -15.24 6.51 -7.13
CA ARG A 306 -16.07 7.05 -6.04
C ARG A 306 -15.74 6.38 -4.72
N PHE A 307 -15.43 5.09 -4.73
CA PHE A 307 -15.04 4.33 -3.54
C PHE A 307 -13.84 4.96 -2.84
N GLY A 308 -12.76 5.22 -3.58
CA GLY A 308 -11.56 5.83 -3.00
C GLY A 308 -11.83 7.22 -2.41
N ARG A 309 -12.61 8.07 -3.10
CA ARG A 309 -13.02 9.37 -2.53
C ARG A 309 -13.77 9.22 -1.20
N TYR A 310 -14.64 8.22 -1.09
CA TYR A 310 -15.38 7.95 0.13
C TYR A 310 -14.47 7.41 1.25
N VAL A 311 -13.49 6.58 0.92
CA VAL A 311 -12.47 6.09 1.88
C VAL A 311 -11.72 7.29 2.49
N TYR A 312 -11.19 8.20 1.66
CA TYR A 312 -10.49 9.39 2.16
C TYR A 312 -11.41 10.34 2.94
N ALA A 313 -12.65 10.51 2.51
CA ALA A 313 -13.62 11.36 3.21
C ALA A 313 -13.94 10.80 4.61
N ILE A 314 -14.17 9.49 4.73
CA ILE A 314 -14.45 8.83 6.01
C ILE A 314 -13.23 8.92 6.93
N GLY A 315 -12.03 8.63 6.41
CA GLY A 315 -10.81 8.71 7.21
C GLY A 315 -10.44 10.12 7.66
N GLY A 316 -10.85 11.14 6.89
CA GLY A 316 -10.63 12.54 7.25
C GLY A 316 -11.60 13.04 8.32
N ASN A 317 -12.90 12.79 8.14
CA ASN A 317 -13.94 13.13 9.11
C ASN A 317 -15.17 12.24 8.89
N PRO A 318 -15.33 11.15 9.68
CA PRO A 318 -16.45 10.22 9.55
C PRO A 318 -17.82 10.87 9.70
N GLU A 319 -17.94 11.86 10.60
CA GLU A 319 -19.20 12.53 10.86
C GLU A 319 -19.61 13.44 9.69
N ALA A 320 -18.68 14.20 9.15
CA ALA A 320 -18.92 15.00 7.94
C ALA A 320 -19.28 14.13 6.73
N ALA A 321 -18.57 13.01 6.55
CA ALA A 321 -18.86 12.03 5.50
C ALA A 321 -20.28 11.46 5.64
N ARG A 322 -20.71 11.13 6.87
CA ARG A 322 -22.07 10.65 7.15
C ARG A 322 -23.13 11.71 6.79
N ARG A 323 -22.91 12.97 7.17
CA ARG A 323 -23.82 14.08 6.85
C ARG A 323 -23.91 14.34 5.35
N ALA A 324 -22.85 14.06 4.61
CA ALA A 324 -22.83 14.13 3.14
C ALA A 324 -23.48 12.90 2.47
N GLY A 325 -24.14 12.01 3.21
CA GLY A 325 -24.84 10.84 2.68
C GLY A 325 -23.96 9.65 2.34
N ILE A 326 -22.68 9.62 2.76
CA ILE A 326 -21.78 8.49 2.53
C ILE A 326 -22.12 7.36 3.52
N SER A 327 -22.36 6.17 3.00
CA SER A 327 -22.61 4.98 3.83
C SER A 327 -21.32 4.43 4.44
N LEU A 328 -21.00 4.86 5.69
CA LEU A 328 -19.83 4.40 6.42
C LEU A 328 -19.76 2.86 6.51
N PRO A 329 -20.87 2.14 6.86
CA PRO A 329 -20.80 0.70 7.00
C PRO A 329 -20.37 -0.02 5.72
N LYS A 330 -20.92 0.41 4.57
CA LYS A 330 -20.57 -0.21 3.29
C LYS A 330 -19.10 0.01 2.94
N ILE A 331 -18.61 1.24 3.09
CA ILE A 331 -17.22 1.58 2.70
C ILE A 331 -16.22 0.92 3.64
N ARG A 332 -16.47 0.88 4.96
CA ARG A 332 -15.62 0.18 5.93
C ARG A 332 -15.56 -1.32 5.64
N THR A 333 -16.71 -1.97 5.44
CA THR A 333 -16.75 -3.40 5.10
C THR A 333 -15.91 -3.69 3.85
N TRP A 334 -16.09 -2.92 2.77
CA TRP A 334 -15.31 -3.11 1.55
C TRP A 334 -13.81 -2.80 1.75
N GLY A 335 -13.44 -1.89 2.64
CA GLY A 335 -12.06 -1.66 3.02
C GLY A 335 -11.39 -2.91 3.58
N PHE A 336 -12.05 -3.60 4.54
CA PHE A 336 -11.57 -4.87 5.08
C PHE A 336 -11.56 -6.00 4.04
N VAL A 337 -12.55 -6.07 3.15
CA VAL A 337 -12.56 -7.04 2.03
C VAL A 337 -11.33 -6.88 1.16
N LEU A 338 -10.99 -5.63 0.77
CA LEU A 338 -9.82 -5.34 -0.07
C LEU A 338 -8.49 -5.55 0.66
N ALA A 339 -8.45 -5.25 1.97
CA ALA A 339 -7.30 -5.57 2.82
C ALA A 339 -7.05 -7.09 2.82
N SER A 340 -8.08 -7.87 3.14
CA SER A 340 -7.99 -9.34 3.18
C SER A 340 -7.75 -9.98 1.81
N LEU A 341 -8.31 -9.43 0.72
CA LEU A 341 -8.00 -9.84 -0.65
C LEU A 341 -6.51 -9.65 -0.95
N THR A 342 -5.95 -8.49 -0.58
CA THR A 342 -4.53 -8.20 -0.81
C THR A 342 -3.63 -9.09 0.05
N ALA A 343 -4.01 -9.34 1.30
CA ALA A 343 -3.35 -10.29 2.17
C ALA A 343 -3.42 -11.73 1.62
N GLY A 344 -4.54 -12.12 0.99
CA GLY A 344 -4.67 -13.39 0.28
C GLY A 344 -3.70 -13.52 -0.90
N ILE A 345 -3.52 -12.43 -1.69
CA ILE A 345 -2.50 -12.39 -2.75
C ILE A 345 -1.11 -12.58 -2.16
N ALA A 346 -0.79 -11.89 -1.06
CA ALA A 346 0.46 -12.10 -0.33
C ALA A 346 0.59 -13.55 0.16
N GLY A 347 -0.50 -14.19 0.59
CA GLY A 347 -0.54 -15.57 1.05
C GLY A 347 -0.17 -16.58 -0.03
N VAL A 348 -0.68 -16.40 -1.25
CA VAL A 348 -0.29 -17.26 -2.38
C VAL A 348 1.21 -17.14 -2.67
N LEU A 349 1.76 -15.93 -2.66
CA LEU A 349 3.21 -15.71 -2.85
C LEU A 349 4.02 -16.19 -1.64
N PHE A 350 3.48 -16.07 -0.42
CA PHE A 350 4.12 -16.56 0.79
C PHE A 350 4.24 -18.09 0.79
N ALA A 351 3.20 -18.79 0.32
CA ALA A 351 3.25 -20.23 0.13
C ALA A 351 4.36 -20.64 -0.86
N SER A 352 4.43 -19.92 -1.99
CA SER A 352 5.50 -20.11 -2.97
C SER A 352 6.89 -19.88 -2.38
N TRP A 353 7.06 -18.79 -1.61
CA TRP A 353 8.34 -18.43 -0.99
C TRP A 353 8.80 -19.45 0.05
N GLN A 354 7.91 -19.91 0.92
CA GLN A 354 8.21 -20.86 1.98
C GLN A 354 8.46 -22.28 1.47
N VAL A 355 7.99 -22.61 0.27
CA VAL A 355 8.10 -23.94 -0.35
C VAL A 355 7.46 -25.06 0.47
N SER A 356 7.36 -24.90 1.77
CA SER A 356 6.66 -25.82 2.69
C SER A 356 5.92 -25.04 3.77
N ILE A 357 4.66 -25.38 3.96
CA ILE A 357 3.83 -24.77 4.99
C ILE A 357 3.73 -25.72 6.18
N THR A 358 4.14 -25.22 7.34
CA THR A 358 4.14 -25.93 8.62
C THR A 358 3.43 -25.09 9.68
N THR A 359 3.09 -25.71 10.79
CA THR A 359 2.54 -25.01 11.96
C THR A 359 3.45 -23.88 12.44
N ASN A 360 4.78 -24.04 12.39
CA ASN A 360 5.73 -23.00 12.79
C ASN A 360 5.67 -21.80 11.84
N VAL A 361 5.62 -22.05 10.52
CA VAL A 361 5.47 -20.97 9.50
C VAL A 361 4.20 -20.15 9.75
N ILE A 362 3.11 -20.79 10.18
CA ILE A 362 1.86 -20.07 10.51
C ILE A 362 2.00 -19.27 11.81
N LYS A 363 2.67 -19.79 12.83
CA LYS A 363 2.96 -19.03 14.06
C LYS A 363 3.85 -17.83 13.78
N ASP A 364 4.85 -17.98 12.92
CA ASP A 364 5.73 -16.88 12.50
C ASP A 364 4.99 -15.83 11.68
N ALA A 365 3.85 -16.19 11.03
CA ALA A 365 3.00 -15.24 10.31
C ALA A 365 2.43 -14.13 11.23
N ASN A 366 2.37 -14.32 12.54
CA ASN A 366 2.00 -13.30 13.50
C ASN A 366 2.92 -12.06 13.47
N GLN A 367 4.22 -12.25 13.25
CA GLN A 367 5.17 -11.14 13.16
C GLN A 367 4.86 -10.20 11.99
N TYR A 368 4.39 -10.75 10.88
CA TYR A 368 4.07 -9.97 9.68
C TYR A 368 2.94 -8.97 9.89
N VAL A 369 2.07 -9.17 10.89
CA VAL A 369 1.02 -8.21 11.27
C VAL A 369 1.64 -6.86 11.67
N LEU A 370 2.58 -6.89 12.61
CA LEU A 370 3.24 -5.69 13.09
C LEU A 370 4.10 -5.05 12.00
N LEU A 371 4.76 -5.88 11.19
CA LEU A 371 5.59 -5.43 10.07
C LEU A 371 4.77 -4.78 8.96
N ALA A 372 3.54 -5.25 8.71
CA ALA A 372 2.62 -4.64 7.75
C ALA A 372 2.21 -3.22 8.16
N VAL A 373 1.79 -3.06 9.43
CA VAL A 373 1.47 -1.73 10.00
C VAL A 373 2.70 -0.83 9.97
N ALA A 374 3.86 -1.35 10.44
CA ALA A 374 5.13 -0.62 10.44
C ALA A 374 5.48 -0.13 9.02
N ALA A 375 5.44 -1.01 8.02
CA ALA A 375 5.74 -0.68 6.65
C ALA A 375 4.78 0.38 6.10
N ALA A 376 3.46 0.27 6.34
CA ALA A 376 2.48 1.25 5.89
C ALA A 376 2.74 2.64 6.49
N VAL A 377 3.09 2.71 7.79
CA VAL A 377 3.34 3.95 8.53
C VAL A 377 4.68 4.56 8.13
N ILE A 378 5.77 3.77 8.11
CA ILE A 378 7.10 4.21 7.65
C ILE A 378 7.00 4.75 6.22
N GLY A 379 6.20 4.10 5.36
CA GLY A 379 5.93 4.56 4.01
C GLY A 379 5.19 5.90 3.92
N GLY A 380 4.59 6.39 5.02
CA GLY A 380 3.92 7.69 5.11
C GLY A 380 2.39 7.62 5.13
N THR A 381 1.80 6.45 5.43
CA THR A 381 0.36 6.33 5.67
C THR A 381 0.03 6.72 7.10
N SER A 382 -1.02 7.51 7.27
CA SER A 382 -1.46 7.99 8.57
C SER A 382 -2.15 6.90 9.40
N LEU A 383 -1.76 6.72 10.64
CA LEU A 383 -2.49 5.90 11.63
C LEU A 383 -3.87 6.46 12.00
N PHE A 384 -4.09 7.76 11.79
CA PHE A 384 -5.35 8.43 12.17
C PHE A 384 -6.35 8.54 11.02
N GLY A 385 -6.06 7.92 9.87
CA GLY A 385 -6.93 7.92 8.70
C GLY A 385 -6.73 9.11 7.75
N GLY A 386 -7.42 9.04 6.62
CA GLY A 386 -7.56 10.12 5.64
C GLY A 386 -6.32 10.48 4.82
N ARG A 387 -5.14 9.92 5.11
CA ARG A 387 -3.88 10.21 4.40
C ARG A 387 -3.07 8.95 4.16
N GLY A 388 -2.77 8.68 2.90
CA GLY A 388 -1.98 7.52 2.47
C GLY A 388 -2.13 7.30 0.98
N LYS A 389 -1.24 6.53 0.41
CA LYS A 389 -1.25 6.11 -1.00
C LYS A 389 -0.71 4.69 -1.08
N THR A 390 -1.12 3.93 -2.07
CA THR A 390 -0.63 2.57 -2.30
C THR A 390 0.91 2.50 -2.43
N LEU A 391 1.51 3.53 -3.03
CA LEU A 391 2.95 3.67 -3.13
C LEU A 391 3.65 3.72 -1.76
N HIS A 392 2.97 4.23 -0.72
CA HIS A 392 3.52 4.22 0.65
C HIS A 392 3.75 2.79 1.15
N GLY A 393 2.83 1.86 0.85
CA GLY A 393 3.00 0.45 1.20
C GLY A 393 4.21 -0.19 0.50
N VAL A 394 4.39 0.12 -0.78
CA VAL A 394 5.55 -0.38 -1.55
C VAL A 394 6.86 0.17 -0.98
N LEU A 395 6.94 1.48 -0.77
CA LEU A 395 8.17 2.10 -0.23
C LEU A 395 8.45 1.67 1.20
N GLY A 396 7.43 1.60 2.06
CA GLY A 396 7.58 1.15 3.43
C GLY A 396 7.97 -0.32 3.53
N GLY A 397 7.36 -1.18 2.70
CA GLY A 397 7.75 -2.59 2.59
C GLY A 397 9.19 -2.75 2.11
N LEU A 398 9.64 -1.89 1.19
CA LEU A 398 11.03 -1.86 0.75
C LEU A 398 11.99 -1.44 1.88
N VAL A 399 11.61 -0.45 2.73
CA VAL A 399 12.42 -0.05 3.90
C VAL A 399 12.57 -1.23 4.86
N ILE A 400 11.46 -1.86 5.25
CA ILE A 400 11.47 -3.01 6.16
C ILE A 400 12.33 -4.13 5.58
N GLY A 401 12.09 -4.52 4.32
CA GLY A 401 12.88 -5.54 3.65
C GLY A 401 14.36 -5.18 3.53
N SER A 402 14.70 -3.90 3.32
CA SER A 402 16.10 -3.45 3.28
C SER A 402 16.79 -3.60 4.63
N ILE A 403 16.08 -3.36 5.74
CA ILE A 403 16.63 -3.53 7.11
C ILE A 403 16.84 -5.01 7.39
N TYR A 404 15.84 -5.87 7.15
CA TYR A 404 15.98 -7.31 7.33
C TYR A 404 17.10 -7.90 6.47
N ASN A 405 17.13 -7.58 5.17
CA ASN A 405 18.15 -8.05 4.25
C ASN A 405 19.55 -7.56 4.64
N GLY A 406 19.69 -6.28 5.01
CA GLY A 406 20.97 -5.70 5.40
C GLY A 406 21.53 -6.31 6.68
N LEU A 407 20.70 -6.47 7.71
CA LEU A 407 21.10 -7.10 8.98
C LEU A 407 21.42 -8.59 8.82
N PHE A 408 20.63 -9.29 7.99
CA PHE A 408 20.90 -10.68 7.64
C PHE A 408 22.24 -10.82 6.89
N LEU A 409 22.55 -9.92 5.96
CA LEU A 409 23.81 -9.89 5.21
C LEU A 409 25.03 -9.62 6.11
N LEU A 410 24.81 -8.94 7.25
CA LEU A 410 25.83 -8.71 8.29
C LEU A 410 25.95 -9.89 9.27
N GLY A 411 25.11 -10.92 9.15
CA GLY A 411 25.09 -12.07 10.06
C GLY A 411 24.54 -11.74 11.45
N VAL A 412 23.70 -10.70 11.56
CA VAL A 412 23.06 -10.35 12.82
C VAL A 412 22.03 -11.41 13.19
N PRO A 413 22.03 -11.92 14.45
CA PRO A 413 21.01 -12.88 14.90
C PRO A 413 19.58 -12.33 14.76
N ALA A 414 18.62 -13.22 14.48
CA ALA A 414 17.24 -12.86 14.19
C ALA A 414 16.59 -12.02 15.31
N GLU A 415 16.89 -12.33 16.57
CA GLU A 415 16.35 -11.67 17.75
C GLU A 415 16.74 -10.17 17.79
N TRP A 416 17.94 -9.82 17.34
CA TRP A 416 18.41 -8.44 17.24
C TRP A 416 17.80 -7.72 16.04
N ILE A 417 17.48 -8.44 14.96
CA ILE A 417 16.80 -7.86 13.80
C ILE A 417 15.44 -7.31 14.23
N ASP A 418 14.67 -8.09 14.99
CA ASP A 418 13.35 -7.68 15.50
C ASP A 418 13.45 -6.46 16.43
N VAL A 419 14.46 -6.40 17.30
CA VAL A 419 14.72 -5.23 18.16
C VAL A 419 14.99 -3.96 17.32
N VAL A 420 15.84 -4.07 16.29
CA VAL A 420 16.17 -2.93 15.42
C VAL A 420 14.94 -2.46 14.66
N VAL A 421 14.16 -3.38 14.10
CA VAL A 421 12.93 -3.05 13.37
C VAL A 421 11.91 -2.39 14.28
N ALA A 422 11.75 -2.86 15.52
CA ALA A 422 10.87 -2.24 16.51
C ALA A 422 11.32 -0.81 16.86
N LEU A 423 12.63 -0.57 17.02
CA LEU A 423 13.16 0.79 17.28
C LEU A 423 12.92 1.72 16.09
N VAL A 424 13.08 1.24 14.85
CA VAL A 424 12.79 2.03 13.64
C VAL A 424 11.30 2.36 13.56
N LEU A 425 10.41 1.43 13.90
CA LEU A 425 8.97 1.67 13.95
C LEU A 425 8.62 2.76 14.98
N LEU A 426 9.16 2.67 16.19
CA LEU A 426 8.93 3.66 17.24
C LEU A 426 9.44 5.04 16.82
N ALA A 427 10.62 5.10 16.20
CA ALA A 427 11.17 6.35 15.68
C ALA A 427 10.28 6.95 14.58
N ALA A 428 9.83 6.15 13.62
CA ALA A 428 8.94 6.58 12.54
C ALA A 428 7.60 7.11 13.08
N GLY A 429 6.98 6.37 14.02
CA GLY A 429 5.73 6.78 14.68
C GLY A 429 5.89 8.09 15.46
N THR A 430 7.02 8.26 16.17
CA THR A 430 7.34 9.48 16.90
C THR A 430 7.47 10.66 15.96
N ILE A 431 8.17 10.51 14.84
CA ILE A 431 8.32 11.54 13.81
C ILE A 431 6.97 11.95 13.23
N ASP A 432 6.07 10.99 12.93
CA ASP A 432 4.73 11.30 12.43
C ASP A 432 3.92 12.13 13.43
N VAL A 433 3.94 11.78 14.71
CA VAL A 433 3.25 12.53 15.77
C VAL A 433 3.82 13.94 15.92
N LEU A 434 5.15 14.09 15.93
CA LEU A 434 5.81 15.40 16.10
C LEU A 434 5.55 16.31 14.90
N SER A 435 5.59 15.79 13.68
CA SER A 435 5.34 16.55 12.46
C SER A 435 3.91 17.12 12.41
N ARG A 436 2.93 16.40 12.96
CA ARG A 436 1.52 16.86 13.05
C ARG A 436 1.33 17.97 14.07
N ARG A 437 2.02 17.91 15.21
CA ARG A 437 1.94 18.96 16.23
C ARG A 437 2.48 20.31 15.71
N GLY A 438 3.48 20.28 14.83
CA GLY A 438 4.01 21.49 14.19
C GLY A 438 3.10 22.11 13.13
N ALA A 439 2.14 21.33 12.58
CA ALA A 439 1.20 21.78 11.54
C ALA A 439 -0.13 22.33 12.07
N GLN A 440 -0.40 22.24 13.38
CA GLN A 440 -1.58 22.88 13.98
C GLN A 440 -1.28 24.38 14.13
N PRO A 441 -2.14 25.30 13.61
CA PRO A 441 -2.02 26.72 13.93
C PRO A 441 -2.07 26.88 15.45
N ARG A 442 -1.10 27.60 16.02
CA ARG A 442 -1.16 28.02 17.42
C ARG A 442 -2.42 28.87 17.56
N ALA A 443 -3.40 28.38 18.32
CA ALA A 443 -4.63 29.11 18.67
C ALA A 443 -4.30 30.35 19.49
#